data_9e8dd60ec924fc0338624f2cd41e03b9
#
_entry.id   9e8dd60ec924fc0338624f2cd41e03b9
#
_cell.length_a   1.000
_cell.length_b   1.000
_cell.length_c   1.000
_cell.angle_alpha   90.00
_cell.angle_beta   90.00
_cell.angle_gamma   90.00
#
_symmetry.space_group_name_H-M   'P 1'
#
loop_
_entity.id
_entity.type
_entity.pdbx_description
1 polymer ?
#
loop_
_entity_poly.entity_id
_entity_poly.type
_entity_poly.pdbx_seq_one_letter_code
_entity_poly.pdbx_strand_id
1 'polypeptide(L)'
;MSKKNDISKSRQSGRLGYVAKQKGIVLFGNIPETKLLIYRGDNMKALKGVLITLVVIIAIVGVTVIGGYVAVRSKYGIDLFRTAGQLKTLSQDVDESALCPNAFGEQDFVTMKSEIDKRLPGLIVYEKGKGFNGYSVNFDALKGKVMTDKISLTEKQVGAVAQTVFFGQTAGKLKIGGKDVSVTVVQVDFSEIAANGSADFNVVAKIDLTPFKADMDGFPYKLFKKYIPDNLYVSSTVRVDKTEEDGFSYKVSHKSVTLNNLSGDDTADLFNTLNAVLKIGTAENLNMQVGTMAVNALIGTKENPGFAYSMKAIGAKYFTFATSADADRFIVN
;
A
#
# COMPACT_ATOMS: atom_id res chain seq x y z
N MET A 1 -37.66 -65.95 -28.27
CA MET A 1 -36.50 -66.86 -27.95
C MET A 1 -35.35 -66.00 -27.47
N SER A 2 -34.95 -66.32 -26.29
CA SER A 2 -33.63 -66.29 -25.59
C SER A 2 -33.07 -64.93 -25.24
N LYS A 3 -33.14 -64.47 -23.97
CA LYS A 3 -32.23 -64.71 -22.82
C LYS A 3 -30.78 -64.29 -23.15
N LYS A 4 -30.14 -63.34 -22.46
CA LYS A 4 -29.62 -63.39 -21.07
C LYS A 4 -28.87 -62.13 -20.74
N ASN A 5 -29.11 -61.63 -19.56
CA ASN A 5 -28.32 -61.64 -18.30
C ASN A 5 -27.23 -60.57 -18.18
N ASP A 6 -27.53 -59.71 -17.25
CA ASP A 6 -26.73 -59.08 -16.20
C ASP A 6 -25.33 -59.63 -15.92
N ILE A 7 -24.39 -58.74 -15.65
CA ILE A 7 -23.52 -58.82 -14.48
C ILE A 7 -23.00 -57.41 -14.13
N SER A 8 -23.41 -56.97 -12.93
CA SER A 8 -22.83 -55.89 -12.17
C SER A 8 -21.41 -56.22 -11.69
N LYS A 9 -20.48 -55.30 -11.76
CA LYS A 9 -19.24 -55.38 -10.97
C LYS A 9 -19.03 -54.04 -10.28
N SER A 10 -19.37 -54.01 -8.98
CA SER A 10 -18.91 -53.09 -8.00
C SER A 10 -17.38 -53.16 -7.88
N ARG A 11 -16.70 -52.04 -7.93
CA ARG A 11 -15.35 -51.90 -7.39
C ARG A 11 -15.39 -50.98 -6.19
N GLN A 12 -15.27 -51.58 -5.02
CA GLN A 12 -14.82 -50.97 -3.77
C GLN A 12 -13.34 -50.63 -3.96
N SER A 13 -12.96 -49.38 -3.76
CA SER A 13 -11.57 -49.00 -3.48
C SER A 13 -11.48 -48.54 -2.04
N GLY A 14 -10.64 -49.25 -1.31
CA GLY A 14 -10.43 -49.11 0.12
C GLY A 14 -9.83 -47.77 0.50
N ARG A 15 -10.41 -47.15 1.52
CA ARG A 15 -9.81 -46.05 2.28
C ARG A 15 -8.83 -46.66 3.29
N LEU A 16 -7.55 -46.40 3.09
CA LEU A 16 -6.54 -46.54 4.13
C LEU A 16 -6.64 -45.30 5.05
N GLY A 17 -7.22 -45.52 6.23
CA GLY A 17 -7.22 -44.54 7.30
C GLY A 17 -5.87 -44.51 8.00
N TYR A 18 -5.17 -43.38 7.98
CA TYR A 18 -4.10 -43.12 8.92
C TYR A 18 -4.66 -42.44 10.17
N VAL A 19 -4.67 -43.17 11.27
CA VAL A 19 -4.92 -42.61 12.60
C VAL A 19 -3.60 -42.04 13.12
N ALA A 20 -3.45 -40.71 13.09
CA ALA A 20 -2.37 -40.00 13.78
C ALA A 20 -2.87 -39.62 15.18
N LYS A 21 -2.22 -40.17 16.20
CA LYS A 21 -2.41 -39.90 17.61
C LYS A 21 -2.00 -38.48 17.96
N GLN A 22 -2.95 -37.61 18.28
CA GLN A 22 -2.69 -36.26 18.79
C GLN A 22 -2.19 -36.34 20.23
N LYS A 23 -0.94 -35.94 20.47
CA LYS A 23 -0.49 -35.44 21.78
C LYS A 23 -0.66 -33.90 21.77
N GLY A 24 -1.32 -33.43 22.83
CA GLY A 24 -1.69 -32.03 22.97
C GLY A 24 -0.47 -31.09 23.01
N ILE A 25 -0.47 -30.16 22.08
CA ILE A 25 0.30 -28.92 22.13
C ILE A 25 -0.71 -27.81 21.83
N VAL A 26 -0.85 -26.87 22.77
CA VAL A 26 -1.64 -25.67 22.57
C VAL A 26 -0.93 -24.88 21.47
N LEU A 27 -1.43 -24.99 20.25
CA LEU A 27 -0.97 -24.22 19.10
C LEU A 27 -1.50 -22.80 19.24
N PHE A 28 -0.61 -21.86 19.53
CA PHE A 28 -0.80 -20.49 19.06
C PHE A 28 -1.06 -20.57 17.56
N GLY A 29 -2.26 -20.15 17.16
CA GLY A 29 -2.74 -20.38 15.82
C GLY A 29 -1.75 -19.86 14.78
N ASN A 30 -1.26 -20.76 13.96
CA ASN A 30 -0.66 -20.42 12.68
C ASN A 30 -1.67 -19.57 11.92
N ILE A 31 -1.38 -18.29 11.71
CA ILE A 31 -2.11 -17.46 10.75
C ILE A 31 -1.86 -18.16 9.41
N PRO A 32 -2.88 -18.75 8.76
CA PRO A 32 -2.65 -19.51 7.55
C PRO A 32 -2.14 -18.54 6.49
N GLU A 33 -0.98 -18.82 5.91
CA GLU A 33 -0.36 -18.05 4.80
C GLU A 33 -1.37 -17.76 3.68
N THR A 34 -2.35 -18.61 3.48
CA THR A 34 -3.46 -18.44 2.55
C THR A 34 -4.36 -17.22 2.84
N LYS A 35 -4.60 -16.84 4.10
CA LYS A 35 -5.40 -15.65 4.43
C LYS A 35 -4.62 -14.35 4.24
N LEU A 36 -3.31 -14.38 4.53
CA LEU A 36 -2.42 -13.25 4.24
C LEU A 36 -2.33 -12.97 2.72
N LEU A 37 -2.33 -14.05 1.90
CA LEU A 37 -2.33 -13.97 0.44
C LEU A 37 -3.63 -13.39 -0.15
N ILE A 38 -4.80 -13.64 0.45
CA ILE A 38 -6.10 -13.18 -0.06
C ILE A 38 -6.27 -11.65 0.14
N TYR A 39 -5.93 -11.13 1.32
CA TYR A 39 -5.99 -9.68 1.57
C TYR A 39 -4.89 -8.91 0.81
N ARG A 40 -3.70 -9.49 0.72
CA ARG A 40 -2.61 -9.02 -0.15
C ARG A 40 -3.04 -8.97 -1.62
N GLY A 41 -3.96 -9.87 -2.04
CA GLY A 41 -4.49 -9.94 -3.40
C GLY A 41 -5.41 -8.78 -3.78
N ASP A 42 -6.33 -8.34 -2.93
CA ASP A 42 -7.41 -7.47 -3.34
C ASP A 42 -7.05 -5.97 -3.33
N ASN A 43 -6.38 -5.47 -2.30
CA ASN A 43 -5.86 -4.10 -2.28
C ASN A 43 -4.72 -3.90 -3.29
N MET A 44 -3.87 -4.93 -3.47
CA MET A 44 -2.84 -4.87 -4.51
C MET A 44 -3.40 -5.03 -5.93
N LYS A 45 -4.51 -5.75 -6.14
CA LYS A 45 -5.18 -5.82 -7.45
C LYS A 45 -5.74 -4.46 -7.85
N ALA A 46 -6.30 -3.72 -6.90
CA ALA A 46 -6.87 -2.40 -7.15
C ALA A 46 -5.78 -1.36 -7.46
N LEU A 47 -4.70 -1.30 -6.66
CA LEU A 47 -3.54 -0.43 -6.95
C LEU A 47 -2.86 -0.77 -8.28
N LYS A 48 -2.74 -2.08 -8.60
CA LYS A 48 -2.28 -2.56 -9.91
C LYS A 48 -3.17 -2.05 -11.03
N GLY A 49 -4.49 -2.13 -10.85
CA GLY A 49 -5.46 -1.64 -11.83
C GLY A 49 -5.25 -0.16 -12.13
N VAL A 50 -5.17 0.69 -11.11
CA VAL A 50 -4.96 2.14 -11.25
C VAL A 50 -3.65 2.47 -11.96
N LEU A 51 -2.55 1.82 -11.60
CA LEU A 51 -1.24 2.11 -12.20
C LEU A 51 -1.10 1.60 -13.65
N ILE A 52 -1.62 0.41 -13.96
CA ILE A 52 -1.68 -0.09 -15.35
C ILE A 52 -2.47 0.92 -16.19
N THR A 53 -3.55 1.40 -15.64
CA THR A 53 -4.45 2.29 -16.33
C THR A 53 -3.83 3.66 -16.55
N LEU A 54 -3.12 4.22 -15.57
CA LEU A 54 -2.38 5.47 -15.76
C LEU A 54 -1.41 5.36 -16.95
N VAL A 55 -0.67 4.27 -17.05
CA VAL A 55 0.27 4.02 -18.16
C VAL A 55 -0.45 3.85 -19.51
N VAL A 56 -1.53 3.08 -19.53
CA VAL A 56 -2.35 2.85 -20.75
C VAL A 56 -2.99 4.17 -21.21
N ILE A 57 -3.37 5.02 -20.30
CA ILE A 57 -3.98 6.32 -20.56
C ILE A 57 -3.01 7.28 -21.23
N ILE A 58 -1.82 7.42 -20.67
CA ILE A 58 -0.78 8.25 -21.26
C ILE A 58 -0.57 7.81 -22.75
N ALA A 59 -0.64 6.50 -22.98
CA ALA A 59 -0.56 5.97 -24.34
C ALA A 59 -1.78 6.32 -25.22
N ILE A 60 -3.02 6.24 -24.69
CA ILE A 60 -4.26 6.51 -25.46
C ILE A 60 -4.46 7.99 -25.76
N VAL A 61 -4.23 8.87 -24.77
CA VAL A 61 -4.35 10.32 -25.01
C VAL A 61 -3.42 10.76 -26.11
N GLY A 62 -2.25 10.17 -26.14
CA GLY A 62 -1.32 10.44 -27.21
C GLY A 62 -1.83 10.05 -28.61
N VAL A 63 -2.47 8.88 -28.78
CA VAL A 63 -3.02 8.43 -30.07
C VAL A 63 -4.22 9.30 -30.49
N THR A 64 -5.06 9.73 -29.57
CA THR A 64 -6.26 10.50 -29.86
C THR A 64 -6.00 11.97 -30.19
N VAL A 65 -4.93 12.57 -29.68
CA VAL A 65 -4.53 13.96 -30.04
C VAL A 65 -4.20 14.09 -31.53
N ILE A 66 -3.75 13.02 -32.20
CA ILE A 66 -3.34 13.05 -33.61
C ILE A 66 -4.51 12.82 -34.57
N GLY A 67 -5.59 12.13 -34.17
CA GLY A 67 -6.61 11.70 -35.15
C GLY A 67 -8.07 11.89 -34.79
N GLY A 68 -8.43 12.36 -33.59
CA GLY A 68 -9.81 12.22 -33.14
C GLY A 68 -10.38 13.25 -32.17
N TYR A 69 -9.76 14.44 -32.04
CA TYR A 69 -10.19 15.45 -31.04
C TYR A 69 -11.69 15.72 -31.03
N VAL A 70 -12.29 15.99 -32.19
CA VAL A 70 -13.71 16.30 -32.31
C VAL A 70 -14.60 15.12 -31.93
N ALA A 71 -14.20 13.91 -32.34
CA ALA A 71 -14.95 12.69 -32.05
C ALA A 71 -14.88 12.31 -30.56
N VAL A 72 -13.74 12.47 -29.93
CA VAL A 72 -13.53 12.16 -28.49
C VAL A 72 -14.24 13.19 -27.61
N ARG A 73 -14.15 14.49 -27.95
CA ARG A 73 -14.87 15.53 -27.21
C ARG A 73 -16.37 15.38 -27.33
N SER A 74 -16.88 15.12 -28.54
CA SER A 74 -18.31 14.92 -28.80
C SER A 74 -18.88 13.67 -28.11
N LYS A 75 -18.11 12.56 -28.11
CA LYS A 75 -18.58 11.26 -27.61
C LYS A 75 -18.40 11.10 -26.11
N TYR A 76 -17.34 11.67 -25.53
CA TYR A 76 -16.92 11.44 -24.16
C TYR A 76 -16.84 12.71 -23.30
N GLY A 77 -17.05 13.90 -23.88
CA GLY A 77 -16.96 15.18 -23.16
C GLY A 77 -15.54 15.58 -22.74
N ILE A 78 -14.50 14.94 -23.30
CA ILE A 78 -13.11 15.09 -22.85
C ILE A 78 -12.45 16.29 -23.52
N ASP A 79 -11.87 17.18 -22.72
CA ASP A 79 -10.97 18.21 -23.20
C ASP A 79 -9.54 17.69 -23.31
N LEU A 80 -9.17 17.26 -24.53
CA LEU A 80 -7.85 16.68 -24.80
C LEU A 80 -6.71 17.69 -24.61
N PHE A 81 -6.93 18.99 -24.78
CA PHE A 81 -5.89 19.99 -24.57
C PHE A 81 -5.59 20.15 -23.08
N ARG A 82 -6.63 20.21 -22.24
CA ARG A 82 -6.46 20.23 -20.80
C ARG A 82 -5.78 18.96 -20.30
N THR A 83 -6.23 17.81 -20.76
CA THR A 83 -5.62 16.52 -20.41
C THR A 83 -4.16 16.43 -20.85
N ALA A 84 -3.82 16.90 -22.05
CA ALA A 84 -2.43 16.96 -22.51
C ALA A 84 -1.58 17.92 -21.66
N GLY A 85 -2.15 19.04 -21.21
CA GLY A 85 -1.52 19.95 -20.24
C GLY A 85 -1.23 19.28 -18.91
N GLN A 86 -2.22 18.57 -18.35
CA GLN A 86 -2.07 17.80 -17.11
C GLN A 86 -1.01 16.71 -17.23
N LEU A 87 -0.98 15.95 -18.33
CA LEU A 87 0.05 14.94 -18.59
C LEU A 87 1.44 15.55 -18.74
N LYS A 88 1.54 16.73 -19.37
CA LYS A 88 2.81 17.46 -19.45
C LYS A 88 3.29 17.86 -18.05
N THR A 89 2.42 18.41 -17.20
CA THR A 89 2.73 18.75 -15.81
C THR A 89 3.12 17.52 -15.00
N LEU A 90 2.38 16.40 -15.15
CA LEU A 90 2.68 15.12 -14.50
C LEU A 90 4.07 14.58 -14.87
N SER A 91 4.52 14.82 -16.12
CA SER A 91 5.80 14.31 -16.65
C SER A 91 7.00 15.20 -16.34
N GLN A 92 6.78 16.41 -15.78
CA GLN A 92 7.87 17.29 -15.36
C GLN A 92 8.63 16.70 -14.17
N ASP A 93 9.91 17.03 -14.11
CA ASP A 93 10.73 16.65 -12.96
C ASP A 93 10.12 17.19 -11.66
N VAL A 94 10.13 16.37 -10.64
CA VAL A 94 9.64 16.69 -9.31
C VAL A 94 10.81 17.12 -8.44
N ASP A 95 10.71 18.29 -7.83
CA ASP A 95 11.58 18.66 -6.73
C ASP A 95 11.15 17.86 -5.48
N GLU A 96 11.83 16.73 -5.24
CA GLU A 96 11.54 15.84 -4.13
C GLU A 96 11.66 16.56 -2.78
N SER A 97 12.58 17.53 -2.66
CA SER A 97 12.77 18.29 -1.41
C SER A 97 11.61 19.24 -1.13
N ALA A 98 11.01 19.80 -2.16
CA ALA A 98 9.82 20.64 -2.03
C ALA A 98 8.55 19.82 -1.82
N LEU A 99 8.43 18.67 -2.47
CA LEU A 99 7.29 17.78 -2.34
C LEU A 99 7.29 17.02 -1.00
N CYS A 100 8.46 16.65 -0.50
CA CYS A 100 8.66 15.82 0.69
C CYS A 100 9.59 16.52 1.70
N PRO A 101 9.19 17.68 2.28
CA PRO A 101 10.06 18.47 3.18
C PRO A 101 10.40 17.71 4.47
N ASN A 102 9.56 16.74 4.87
CA ASN A 102 9.73 15.89 6.05
C ASN A 102 10.14 14.46 5.69
N ALA A 103 10.74 14.25 4.51
CA ALA A 103 11.23 12.93 4.13
C ALA A 103 12.12 12.33 5.22
N PHE A 104 11.94 11.04 5.48
CA PHE A 104 12.79 10.31 6.41
C PHE A 104 14.00 9.73 5.68
N GLY A 105 15.13 9.66 6.39
CA GLY A 105 16.41 9.19 5.86
C GLY A 105 17.01 8.05 6.66
N GLU A 106 18.25 7.71 6.37
CA GLU A 106 18.97 6.59 7.00
C GLU A 106 19.02 6.72 8.54
N GLN A 107 19.23 7.92 9.06
CA GLN A 107 19.29 8.17 10.49
C GLN A 107 17.96 7.87 11.20
N ASP A 108 16.83 8.03 10.50
CA ASP A 108 15.51 7.77 11.07
C ASP A 108 15.26 6.26 11.27
N PHE A 109 15.84 5.39 10.44
CA PHE A 109 15.85 3.94 10.68
C PHE A 109 16.66 3.57 11.92
N VAL A 110 17.81 4.22 12.13
CA VAL A 110 18.65 3.99 13.33
C VAL A 110 17.89 4.41 14.59
N THR A 111 17.31 5.60 14.60
CA THR A 111 16.57 6.11 15.76
C THR A 111 15.28 5.34 16.00
N MET A 112 14.55 4.94 14.95
CA MET A 112 13.38 4.06 15.01
C MET A 112 13.72 2.73 15.67
N LYS A 113 14.79 2.06 15.19
CA LYS A 113 15.25 0.81 15.80
C LYS A 113 15.63 1.01 17.27
N SER A 114 16.40 2.05 17.59
CA SER A 114 16.81 2.36 18.97
C SER A 114 15.60 2.59 19.88
N GLU A 115 14.58 3.32 19.42
CA GLU A 115 13.37 3.58 20.22
C GLU A 115 12.56 2.30 20.48
N ILE A 116 12.40 1.46 19.46
CA ILE A 116 11.67 0.20 19.59
C ILE A 116 12.44 -0.79 20.45
N ASP A 117 13.77 -0.92 20.27
CA ASP A 117 14.61 -1.87 21.02
C ASP A 117 14.66 -1.59 22.53
N LYS A 118 14.43 -0.34 22.97
CA LYS A 118 14.32 -0.01 24.41
C LYS A 118 13.21 -0.80 25.11
N ARG A 119 12.15 -1.20 24.38
CA ARG A 119 10.97 -1.90 24.88
C ARG A 119 10.88 -3.33 24.35
N LEU A 120 11.17 -3.50 23.08
CA LEU A 120 11.01 -4.75 22.34
C LEU A 120 12.29 -5.09 21.57
N PRO A 121 13.39 -5.45 22.30
CA PRO A 121 14.64 -5.79 21.64
C PRO A 121 14.48 -6.97 20.70
N GLY A 122 15.02 -6.80 19.48
CA GLY A 122 14.97 -7.80 18.42
C GLY A 122 13.72 -7.77 17.54
N LEU A 123 12.75 -6.85 17.79
CA LEU A 123 11.61 -6.65 16.89
C LEU A 123 12.07 -6.03 15.57
N ILE A 124 12.95 -5.03 15.61
CA ILE A 124 13.60 -4.49 14.43
C ILE A 124 15.00 -5.07 14.33
N VAL A 125 15.24 -5.82 13.25
CA VAL A 125 16.53 -6.44 12.97
C VAL A 125 17.27 -5.64 11.91
N TYR A 126 18.57 -5.40 12.14
CA TYR A 126 19.45 -4.85 11.12
C TYR A 126 20.42 -5.93 10.63
N GLU A 127 20.40 -6.21 9.33
CA GLU A 127 21.31 -7.12 8.65
C GLU A 127 21.66 -6.54 7.27
N LYS A 128 22.93 -6.20 7.07
CA LYS A 128 23.39 -5.58 5.82
C LYS A 128 23.01 -6.43 4.60
N GLY A 129 22.37 -5.78 3.63
CA GLY A 129 21.94 -6.42 2.38
C GLY A 129 20.60 -7.18 2.47
N LYS A 130 19.95 -7.20 3.64
CA LYS A 130 18.59 -7.75 3.81
C LYS A 130 17.57 -6.64 4.14
N GLY A 131 16.30 -6.93 3.91
CA GLY A 131 15.25 -5.97 4.21
C GLY A 131 15.36 -4.67 3.39
N PHE A 132 14.76 -3.59 3.92
CA PHE A 132 14.92 -2.25 3.36
C PHE A 132 16.08 -1.53 4.07
N ASN A 133 17.08 -1.09 3.34
CA ASN A 133 18.31 -0.49 3.89
C ASN A 133 18.95 -1.32 5.02
N GLY A 134 18.80 -2.64 5.01
CA GLY A 134 19.29 -3.52 6.06
C GLY A 134 18.28 -3.80 7.18
N TYR A 135 17.13 -3.13 7.21
CA TYR A 135 16.15 -3.25 8.28
C TYR A 135 14.98 -4.17 7.89
N SER A 136 14.54 -4.97 8.86
CA SER A 136 13.37 -5.85 8.75
C SER A 136 12.63 -5.95 10.07
N VAL A 137 11.33 -6.31 10.04
CA VAL A 137 10.53 -6.56 11.25
C VAL A 137 10.49 -8.06 11.52
N ASN A 138 10.85 -8.44 12.73
CA ASN A 138 10.79 -9.81 13.23
C ASN A 138 9.66 -9.93 14.28
N PHE A 139 8.44 -10.19 13.84
CA PHE A 139 7.29 -10.36 14.76
C PHE A 139 7.42 -11.60 15.67
N ASP A 140 8.28 -12.56 15.35
CA ASP A 140 8.54 -13.70 16.25
C ASP A 140 9.21 -13.27 17.55
N ALA A 141 9.90 -12.13 17.56
CA ALA A 141 10.48 -11.54 18.77
C ALA A 141 9.43 -11.10 19.81
N LEU A 142 8.15 -11.00 19.44
CA LEU A 142 7.05 -10.71 20.36
C LEU A 142 6.64 -11.94 21.21
N LYS A 143 6.99 -13.16 20.80
CA LYS A 143 6.61 -14.38 21.50
C LYS A 143 7.15 -14.39 22.93
N GLY A 144 6.26 -14.56 23.91
CA GLY A 144 6.62 -14.58 25.33
C GLY A 144 7.03 -13.24 25.93
N LYS A 145 6.91 -12.15 25.19
CA LYS A 145 7.12 -10.80 25.72
C LYS A 145 5.84 -10.26 26.35
N VAL A 146 6.02 -9.28 27.23
CA VAL A 146 4.92 -8.47 27.79
C VAL A 146 5.31 -7.01 27.58
N MET A 147 4.39 -6.22 27.09
CA MET A 147 4.60 -4.78 26.95
C MET A 147 4.51 -4.10 28.30
N THR A 148 5.60 -3.52 28.76
CA THR A 148 5.70 -2.87 30.08
C THR A 148 5.66 -1.35 29.98
N ASP A 149 5.87 -0.79 28.80
CA ASP A 149 5.91 0.65 28.58
C ASP A 149 5.49 0.99 27.13
N LYS A 150 5.02 2.21 26.91
CA LYS A 150 4.60 2.67 25.59
C LYS A 150 5.77 2.79 24.60
N ILE A 151 5.50 2.53 23.33
CA ILE A 151 6.35 2.90 22.21
C ILE A 151 5.82 4.21 21.64
N SER A 152 6.70 5.20 21.46
CA SER A 152 6.36 6.52 20.95
C SER A 152 7.28 6.87 19.80
N LEU A 153 6.73 6.97 18.59
CA LEU A 153 7.46 7.19 17.34
C LEU A 153 7.11 8.57 16.77
N THR A 154 8.11 9.30 16.31
CA THR A 154 7.91 10.52 15.50
C THR A 154 7.43 10.14 14.09
N GLU A 155 6.92 11.11 13.33
CA GLU A 155 6.47 10.92 11.94
C GLU A 155 7.54 10.25 11.07
N LYS A 156 8.79 10.72 11.15
CA LYS A 156 9.92 10.14 10.41
C LYS A 156 10.20 8.69 10.80
N GLN A 157 10.13 8.37 12.10
CA GLN A 157 10.26 7.00 12.58
C GLN A 157 9.09 6.12 12.14
N VAL A 158 7.88 6.66 12.09
CA VAL A 158 6.70 5.97 11.55
C VAL A 158 6.88 5.69 10.07
N GLY A 159 7.39 6.65 9.30
CA GLY A 159 7.75 6.43 7.89
C GLY A 159 8.74 5.29 7.71
N ALA A 160 9.79 5.26 8.53
CA ALA A 160 10.78 4.17 8.53
C ALA A 160 10.15 2.81 8.90
N VAL A 161 9.24 2.74 9.90
CA VAL A 161 8.49 1.52 10.24
C VAL A 161 7.61 1.09 9.08
N ALA A 162 6.79 2.02 8.53
CA ALA A 162 5.87 1.72 7.44
C ALA A 162 6.61 1.17 6.21
N GLN A 163 7.75 1.78 5.84
CA GLN A 163 8.59 1.30 4.75
C GLN A 163 9.21 -0.08 5.06
N THR A 164 9.66 -0.31 6.30
CA THR A 164 10.24 -1.60 6.68
C THR A 164 9.21 -2.72 6.64
N VAL A 165 8.00 -2.48 7.17
CA VAL A 165 6.87 -3.43 7.13
C VAL A 165 6.44 -3.69 5.69
N PHE A 166 6.25 -2.63 4.89
CA PHE A 166 5.88 -2.74 3.48
C PHE A 166 6.90 -3.55 2.69
N PHE A 167 8.19 -3.28 2.87
CA PHE A 167 9.26 -4.03 2.20
C PHE A 167 9.26 -5.51 2.62
N GLY A 168 9.08 -5.80 3.91
CA GLY A 168 8.96 -7.18 4.40
C GLY A 168 7.82 -7.96 3.76
N GLN A 169 6.70 -7.28 3.46
CA GLN A 169 5.51 -7.88 2.84
C GLN A 169 5.61 -8.04 1.32
N THR A 170 6.34 -7.15 0.63
CA THR A 170 6.30 -7.02 -0.83
C THR A 170 7.66 -7.10 -1.51
N ALA A 171 8.75 -7.18 -0.74
CA ALA A 171 10.12 -6.95 -1.21
C ALA A 171 10.30 -5.58 -1.91
N GLY A 172 9.51 -4.57 -1.48
CA GLY A 172 9.51 -3.23 -2.06
C GLY A 172 8.99 -3.16 -3.50
N LYS A 173 8.33 -4.22 -3.98
CA LYS A 173 7.86 -4.30 -5.37
C LYS A 173 6.38 -4.65 -5.44
N LEU A 174 5.70 -4.03 -6.39
CA LEU A 174 4.36 -4.40 -6.79
C LEU A 174 4.39 -4.95 -8.21
N LYS A 175 3.68 -6.05 -8.44
CA LYS A 175 3.52 -6.61 -9.79
C LYS A 175 2.37 -5.90 -10.50
N ILE A 176 2.68 -5.06 -11.48
CA ILE A 176 1.73 -4.21 -12.20
C ILE A 176 1.86 -4.51 -13.69
N GLY A 177 0.77 -4.97 -14.33
CA GLY A 177 0.81 -5.31 -15.76
C GLY A 177 1.86 -6.36 -16.13
N GLY A 178 2.16 -7.29 -15.21
CA GLY A 178 3.20 -8.30 -15.41
C GLY A 178 4.61 -7.83 -15.06
N LYS A 179 4.83 -6.54 -14.77
CA LYS A 179 6.13 -5.95 -14.43
C LYS A 179 6.28 -5.77 -12.92
N ASP A 180 7.50 -5.91 -12.45
CA ASP A 180 7.88 -5.58 -11.08
C ASP A 180 8.19 -4.08 -11.02
N VAL A 181 7.40 -3.36 -10.24
CA VAL A 181 7.49 -1.90 -10.05
C VAL A 181 7.93 -1.63 -8.62
N SER A 182 9.02 -0.89 -8.46
CA SER A 182 9.49 -0.49 -7.14
C SER A 182 8.57 0.59 -6.54
N VAL A 183 8.22 0.41 -5.27
CA VAL A 183 7.44 1.38 -4.50
C VAL A 183 8.17 1.65 -3.19
N THR A 184 8.35 2.92 -2.89
CA THR A 184 9.02 3.40 -1.68
C THR A 184 8.14 4.42 -0.99
N VAL A 185 7.86 4.27 0.29
CA VAL A 185 7.33 5.35 1.13
C VAL A 185 8.48 6.33 1.37
N VAL A 186 8.23 7.61 1.10
CA VAL A 186 9.28 8.65 1.24
C VAL A 186 8.99 9.64 2.36
N GLN A 187 7.70 9.81 2.71
CA GLN A 187 7.28 10.69 3.79
C GLN A 187 6.02 10.16 4.46
N VAL A 188 5.90 10.39 5.76
CA VAL A 188 4.66 10.23 6.54
C VAL A 188 4.56 11.41 7.47
N ASP A 189 3.38 12.06 7.49
CA ASP A 189 3.05 13.15 8.40
C ASP A 189 1.68 12.91 9.04
N PHE A 190 1.47 13.56 10.18
CA PHE A 190 0.17 13.62 10.87
C PHE A 190 -0.29 15.08 10.93
N SER A 191 -1.59 15.29 10.86
CA SER A 191 -2.19 16.61 11.07
C SER A 191 -3.59 16.47 11.65
N GLU A 192 -4.21 17.58 12.02
CA GLU A 192 -5.57 17.61 12.56
C GLU A 192 -5.78 16.55 13.66
N ILE A 193 -4.79 16.42 14.57
CA ILE A 193 -4.83 15.44 15.66
C ILE A 193 -5.90 15.86 16.66
N ALA A 194 -6.90 15.01 16.81
CA ALA A 194 -8.02 15.23 17.74
C ALA A 194 -7.73 14.68 19.14
N ALA A 195 -8.46 15.17 20.14
CA ALA A 195 -8.29 14.75 21.54
C ALA A 195 -8.51 13.24 21.76
N ASN A 196 -9.31 12.58 20.92
CA ASN A 196 -9.51 11.13 20.96
C ASN A 196 -8.38 10.33 20.27
N GLY A 197 -7.37 11.02 19.74
CA GLY A 197 -6.24 10.42 19.04
C GLY A 197 -6.52 10.01 17.58
N SER A 198 -7.59 10.54 16.98
CA SER A 198 -7.80 10.49 15.52
C SER A 198 -6.92 11.53 14.84
N ALA A 199 -6.49 11.30 13.58
CA ALA A 199 -5.64 12.23 12.85
C ALA A 199 -5.87 12.14 11.34
N ASP A 200 -5.49 13.18 10.63
CA ASP A 200 -5.22 13.09 9.20
C ASP A 200 -3.83 12.49 9.03
N PHE A 201 -3.75 11.43 8.23
CA PHE A 201 -2.53 10.69 7.93
C PHE A 201 -2.16 10.92 6.48
N ASN A 202 -1.03 11.58 6.27
CA ASN A 202 -0.46 11.82 4.95
C ASN A 202 0.68 10.84 4.69
N VAL A 203 0.67 10.20 3.54
CA VAL A 203 1.76 9.36 3.06
C VAL A 203 2.13 9.74 1.64
N VAL A 204 3.42 9.94 1.40
CA VAL A 204 3.96 10.12 0.05
C VAL A 204 4.68 8.84 -0.37
N ALA A 205 4.20 8.24 -1.44
CA ALA A 205 4.79 7.06 -2.05
C ALA A 205 5.43 7.41 -3.40
N LYS A 206 6.68 6.99 -3.59
CA LYS A 206 7.43 7.09 -4.85
C LYS A 206 7.34 5.77 -5.58
N ILE A 207 6.92 5.78 -6.83
CA ILE A 207 6.72 4.62 -7.69
C ILE A 207 7.61 4.75 -8.91
N ASP A 208 8.49 3.77 -9.13
CA ASP A 208 9.38 3.71 -10.30
C ASP A 208 8.60 3.21 -11.53
N LEU A 209 8.37 4.08 -12.51
CA LEU A 209 7.67 3.73 -13.77
C LEU A 209 8.63 3.38 -14.92
N THR A 210 9.95 3.36 -14.71
CA THR A 210 10.93 3.02 -15.75
C THR A 210 10.71 1.63 -16.37
N PRO A 211 10.23 0.59 -15.64
CA PRO A 211 9.92 -0.70 -16.26
C PRO A 211 8.83 -0.63 -17.33
N PHE A 212 7.92 0.34 -17.27
CA PHE A 212 6.91 0.55 -18.30
C PHE A 212 7.49 1.28 -19.52
N LYS A 213 8.39 2.25 -19.30
CA LYS A 213 9.03 3.02 -20.37
C LYS A 213 9.91 2.14 -21.26
N ALA A 214 10.51 1.10 -20.72
CA ALA A 214 11.40 0.19 -21.45
C ALA A 214 10.69 -0.51 -22.64
N ASP A 215 9.39 -0.79 -22.55
CA ASP A 215 8.63 -1.47 -23.59
C ASP A 215 8.01 -0.52 -24.63
N MET A 216 8.21 0.80 -24.47
CA MET A 216 7.56 1.82 -25.30
C MET A 216 8.43 2.33 -26.47
N ASP A 217 9.32 1.51 -26.99
CA ASP A 217 10.21 1.90 -28.10
C ASP A 217 9.57 1.72 -29.49
N GLY A 218 8.45 0.97 -29.58
CA GLY A 218 7.69 0.77 -30.82
C GLY A 218 6.71 1.91 -31.14
N PHE A 219 6.47 2.18 -32.47
CA PHE A 219 5.40 3.08 -32.88
C PHE A 219 4.02 2.47 -32.58
N PRO A 220 3.02 3.19 -32.05
CA PRO A 220 2.98 4.64 -31.76
C PRO A 220 3.49 5.01 -30.34
N TYR A 221 3.81 4.03 -29.48
CA TYR A 221 4.10 4.22 -28.06
C TYR A 221 5.30 5.12 -27.80
N LYS A 222 6.30 5.12 -28.67
CA LYS A 222 7.48 5.99 -28.59
C LYS A 222 7.13 7.47 -28.47
N LEU A 223 6.02 7.93 -29.11
CA LEU A 223 5.58 9.32 -29.06
C LEU A 223 5.12 9.76 -27.68
N PHE A 224 4.70 8.80 -26.84
CA PHE A 224 4.11 9.06 -25.53
C PHE A 224 5.06 8.75 -24.37
N LYS A 225 6.14 8.04 -24.63
CA LYS A 225 7.20 7.73 -23.66
C LYS A 225 7.65 8.96 -22.85
N LYS A 226 7.71 10.13 -23.51
CA LYS A 226 8.08 11.40 -22.89
C LYS A 226 7.07 11.95 -21.86
N TYR A 227 5.82 11.48 -21.87
CA TYR A 227 4.78 11.93 -20.95
C TYR A 227 4.64 11.01 -19.74
N ILE A 228 5.37 9.90 -19.72
CA ILE A 228 5.46 9.04 -18.54
C ILE A 228 6.63 9.51 -17.70
N PRO A 229 6.43 9.96 -16.46
CA PRO A 229 7.54 10.28 -15.56
C PRO A 229 8.35 9.04 -15.25
N ASP A 230 9.62 9.17 -14.91
CA ASP A 230 10.44 8.06 -14.41
C ASP A 230 9.94 7.65 -13.02
N ASN A 231 9.60 8.64 -12.20
CA ASN A 231 9.03 8.41 -10.87
C ASN A 231 7.66 9.09 -10.78
N LEU A 232 6.69 8.35 -10.24
CA LEU A 232 5.38 8.87 -9.87
C LEU A 232 5.33 9.00 -8.36
N TYR A 233 5.14 10.22 -7.88
CA TYR A 233 4.86 10.50 -6.48
C TYR A 233 3.36 10.60 -6.27
N VAL A 234 2.86 9.82 -5.35
CA VAL A 234 1.46 9.83 -4.92
C VAL A 234 1.43 10.34 -3.48
N SER A 235 0.96 11.57 -3.29
CA SER A 235 0.68 12.10 -1.95
C SER A 235 -0.78 11.83 -1.62
N SER A 236 -1.01 11.01 -0.61
CA SER A 236 -2.32 10.52 -0.19
C SER A 236 -2.58 10.95 1.25
N THR A 237 -3.61 11.76 1.48
CA THR A 237 -4.09 12.12 2.81
C THR A 237 -5.42 11.43 3.08
N VAL A 238 -5.48 10.69 4.16
CA VAL A 238 -6.71 10.04 4.65
C VAL A 238 -6.96 10.42 6.11
N ARG A 239 -8.23 10.51 6.50
CA ARG A 239 -8.63 10.64 7.88
C ARG A 239 -8.63 9.27 8.54
N VAL A 240 -7.96 9.12 9.67
CA VAL A 240 -7.99 7.94 10.54
C VAL A 240 -8.80 8.29 11.78
N ASP A 241 -10.05 7.86 11.81
CA ASP A 241 -10.95 8.07 12.95
C ASP A 241 -10.93 6.85 13.85
N LYS A 242 -10.44 7.01 15.07
CA LYS A 242 -10.51 5.97 16.10
C LYS A 242 -11.97 5.72 16.50
N THR A 243 -12.31 4.45 16.67
CA THR A 243 -13.60 4.04 17.21
C THR A 243 -13.43 3.52 18.64
N GLU A 244 -14.52 3.49 19.42
CA GLU A 244 -14.50 3.09 20.83
C GLU A 244 -14.61 1.57 21.05
N GLU A 245 -14.72 0.77 19.97
CA GLU A 245 -14.94 -0.68 20.07
C GLU A 245 -13.80 -1.42 20.77
N ASP A 246 -12.58 -1.12 20.39
CA ASP A 246 -11.36 -1.50 21.10
C ASP A 246 -10.27 -0.45 20.81
N GLY A 247 -9.18 -0.49 21.53
CA GLY A 247 -8.10 0.51 21.38
C GLY A 247 -7.39 0.46 20.03
N PHE A 248 -7.72 -0.48 19.14
CA PHE A 248 -7.13 -0.67 17.81
C PHE A 248 -8.13 -0.51 16.67
N SER A 249 -9.41 -0.29 16.96
CA SER A 249 -10.44 -0.09 15.95
C SER A 249 -10.42 1.33 15.39
N TYR A 250 -10.56 1.45 14.06
CA TYR A 250 -10.54 2.72 13.35
C TYR A 250 -11.31 2.64 12.04
N LYS A 251 -11.67 3.81 11.51
CA LYS A 251 -12.21 3.99 10.16
C LYS A 251 -11.26 4.87 9.36
N VAL A 252 -11.14 4.58 8.07
CA VAL A 252 -10.36 5.41 7.14
C VAL A 252 -11.32 6.07 6.17
N SER A 253 -11.17 7.37 5.95
CA SER A 253 -11.93 8.13 4.96
C SER A 253 -11.03 9.01 4.11
N HIS A 254 -11.48 9.30 2.90
CA HIS A 254 -10.77 10.13 1.94
C HIS A 254 -10.67 11.58 2.39
N LYS A 255 -9.51 12.20 2.15
CA LYS A 255 -9.29 13.65 2.28
C LYS A 255 -8.80 14.25 0.97
N SER A 256 -7.62 13.89 0.52
CA SER A 256 -7.03 14.43 -0.71
C SER A 256 -6.01 13.47 -1.31
N VAL A 257 -5.76 13.63 -2.60
CA VAL A 257 -4.66 12.96 -3.30
C VAL A 257 -4.10 13.89 -4.38
N THR A 258 -2.78 13.89 -4.51
CA THR A 258 -2.08 14.59 -5.59
C THR A 258 -1.07 13.66 -6.26
N LEU A 259 -0.75 13.94 -7.52
CA LEU A 259 0.24 13.20 -8.30
C LEU A 259 1.32 14.16 -8.79
N ASN A 260 2.57 13.89 -8.49
CA ASN A 260 3.72 14.73 -8.88
C ASN A 260 3.43 16.22 -8.65
N ASN A 261 3.48 17.01 -9.71
CA ASN A 261 3.25 18.46 -9.70
C ASN A 261 1.78 18.86 -9.95
N LEU A 262 0.84 17.90 -10.00
CA LEU A 262 -0.59 18.19 -10.17
C LEU A 262 -1.23 18.63 -8.86
N SER A 263 -2.09 19.63 -8.93
CA SER A 263 -2.99 19.98 -7.82
C SER A 263 -3.99 18.84 -7.53
N GLY A 264 -4.68 18.90 -6.39
CA GLY A 264 -5.75 17.96 -6.07
C GLY A 264 -6.87 18.00 -7.11
N ASP A 265 -7.28 19.20 -7.55
CA ASP A 265 -8.33 19.39 -8.56
C ASP A 265 -7.89 18.85 -9.93
N ASP A 266 -6.64 19.11 -10.36
CA ASP A 266 -6.13 18.57 -11.62
C ASP A 266 -5.97 17.06 -11.57
N THR A 267 -5.58 16.51 -10.42
CA THR A 267 -5.52 15.05 -10.20
C THR A 267 -6.91 14.44 -10.31
N ALA A 268 -7.92 15.02 -9.64
CA ALA A 268 -9.30 14.54 -9.70
C ALA A 268 -9.87 14.63 -11.11
N ASP A 269 -9.63 15.74 -11.80
CA ASP A 269 -10.09 15.97 -13.17
C ASP A 269 -9.44 14.99 -14.17
N LEU A 270 -8.13 14.77 -14.04
CA LEU A 270 -7.40 13.78 -14.82
C LEU A 270 -8.06 12.39 -14.62
N PHE A 271 -8.29 11.96 -13.38
CA PHE A 271 -8.94 10.66 -13.10
C PHE A 271 -10.37 10.60 -13.64
N ASN A 272 -11.18 11.64 -13.50
CA ASN A 272 -12.54 11.69 -14.04
C ASN A 272 -12.54 11.52 -15.57
N THR A 273 -11.67 12.26 -16.25
CA THR A 273 -11.46 12.16 -17.70
C THR A 273 -11.15 10.72 -18.12
N LEU A 274 -10.25 10.10 -17.40
CA LEU A 274 -9.74 8.77 -17.69
C LEU A 274 -10.76 7.69 -17.33
N ASN A 275 -11.47 7.85 -16.23
CA ASN A 275 -12.53 6.93 -15.82
C ASN A 275 -13.71 6.93 -16.80
N ALA A 276 -14.01 8.05 -17.43
CA ALA A 276 -15.04 8.13 -18.47
C ALA A 276 -14.78 7.17 -19.64
N VAL A 277 -13.50 6.99 -20.01
CA VAL A 277 -13.09 6.12 -21.13
C VAL A 277 -12.77 4.70 -20.70
N LEU A 278 -12.03 4.54 -19.59
CA LEU A 278 -11.33 3.31 -19.25
C LEU A 278 -11.90 2.59 -18.03
N LYS A 279 -12.86 3.20 -17.32
CA LYS A 279 -13.50 2.62 -16.12
C LYS A 279 -12.52 2.21 -15.01
N ILE A 280 -11.54 3.03 -14.74
CA ILE A 280 -10.39 2.76 -13.87
C ILE A 280 -10.58 3.07 -12.40
N GLY A 281 -11.66 3.76 -12.07
CA GLY A 281 -11.89 4.33 -10.75
C GLY A 281 -11.55 5.82 -10.67
N THR A 282 -11.75 6.39 -9.50
CA THR A 282 -11.60 7.83 -9.24
C THR A 282 -10.28 8.11 -8.50
N ALA A 283 -9.88 9.37 -8.41
CA ALA A 283 -8.78 9.82 -7.54
C ALA A 283 -9.02 9.43 -6.08
N GLU A 284 -10.28 9.49 -5.62
CA GLU A 284 -10.66 9.01 -4.28
C GLU A 284 -10.36 7.51 -4.09
N ASN A 285 -10.64 6.66 -5.09
CA ASN A 285 -10.28 5.24 -5.01
C ASN A 285 -8.77 5.05 -4.87
N LEU A 286 -7.95 5.79 -5.62
CA LEU A 286 -6.50 5.75 -5.48
C LEU A 286 -6.07 6.17 -4.08
N ASN A 287 -6.60 7.30 -3.59
CA ASN A 287 -6.32 7.80 -2.25
C ASN A 287 -6.63 6.75 -1.18
N MET A 288 -7.84 6.20 -1.21
CA MET A 288 -8.27 5.19 -0.26
C MET A 288 -7.39 3.94 -0.30
N GLN A 289 -6.93 3.53 -1.48
CA GLN A 289 -6.04 2.38 -1.61
C GLN A 289 -4.66 2.65 -1.03
N VAL A 290 -4.02 3.76 -1.40
CA VAL A 290 -2.67 4.11 -0.91
C VAL A 290 -2.71 4.41 0.58
N GLY A 291 -3.64 5.25 1.02
CA GLY A 291 -3.77 5.64 2.43
C GLY A 291 -4.11 4.44 3.32
N THR A 292 -5.12 3.63 2.95
CA THR A 292 -5.50 2.44 3.73
C THR A 292 -4.36 1.42 3.78
N MET A 293 -3.61 1.24 2.69
CA MET A 293 -2.46 0.32 2.70
C MET A 293 -1.40 0.77 3.70
N ALA A 294 -1.07 2.06 3.74
CA ALA A 294 -0.09 2.61 4.67
C ALA A 294 -0.60 2.55 6.13
N VAL A 295 -1.85 2.93 6.36
CA VAL A 295 -2.49 2.83 7.69
C VAL A 295 -2.55 1.39 8.17
N ASN A 296 -2.88 0.43 7.30
CA ASN A 296 -2.89 -1.00 7.65
C ASN A 296 -1.50 -1.55 7.95
N ALA A 297 -0.46 -1.09 7.26
CA ALA A 297 0.92 -1.48 7.59
C ALA A 297 1.32 -0.98 8.98
N LEU A 298 0.92 0.24 9.33
CA LEU A 298 1.22 0.85 10.62
C LEU A 298 0.33 0.31 11.75
N ILE A 299 -0.99 0.35 11.59
CA ILE A 299 -1.94 -0.03 12.64
C ILE A 299 -2.37 -1.48 12.45
N GLY A 300 -3.03 -1.78 11.34
CA GLY A 300 -3.56 -3.10 11.03
C GLY A 300 -4.89 -3.41 11.73
N THR A 301 -5.41 -4.61 11.44
CA THR A 301 -6.65 -5.14 12.01
C THR A 301 -6.43 -6.55 12.56
N LYS A 302 -7.47 -7.14 13.15
CA LYS A 302 -7.43 -8.53 13.63
C LYS A 302 -7.12 -9.52 12.50
N GLU A 303 -7.72 -9.28 11.33
CA GLU A 303 -7.55 -10.14 10.15
C GLU A 303 -6.19 -9.92 9.48
N ASN A 304 -5.64 -8.71 9.60
CA ASN A 304 -4.39 -8.28 8.97
C ASN A 304 -3.59 -7.42 9.94
N PRO A 305 -2.87 -8.04 10.87
CA PRO A 305 -2.10 -7.31 11.87
C PRO A 305 -1.00 -6.47 11.21
N GLY A 306 -1.06 -5.15 11.46
CA GLY A 306 0.04 -4.23 11.20
C GLY A 306 0.99 -4.15 12.39
N PHE A 307 1.87 -3.15 12.37
CA PHE A 307 2.84 -2.96 13.44
C PHE A 307 2.18 -2.82 14.82
N ALA A 308 1.22 -1.90 14.98
CA ALA A 308 0.60 -1.64 16.29
C ALA A 308 -0.30 -2.80 16.74
N TYR A 309 -1.14 -3.35 15.86
CA TYR A 309 -2.04 -4.45 16.22
C TYR A 309 -1.28 -5.71 16.65
N SER A 310 -0.10 -5.97 16.04
CA SER A 310 0.74 -7.11 16.43
C SER A 310 1.18 -7.06 17.89
N MET A 311 1.28 -5.85 18.47
CA MET A 311 1.64 -5.67 19.88
C MET A 311 0.50 -5.97 20.85
N LYS A 312 -0.75 -6.11 20.38
CA LYS A 312 -1.88 -6.56 21.21
C LYS A 312 -1.62 -7.94 21.82
N ALA A 313 -0.89 -8.81 21.11
CA ALA A 313 -0.51 -10.14 21.60
C ALA A 313 0.41 -10.10 22.83
N ILE A 314 1.08 -9.00 23.09
CA ILE A 314 1.98 -8.81 24.24
C ILE A 314 1.43 -7.82 25.28
N GLY A 315 0.14 -7.45 25.17
CA GLY A 315 -0.56 -6.64 26.15
C GLY A 315 -0.75 -5.17 25.79
N ALA A 316 -0.40 -4.74 24.56
CA ALA A 316 -0.76 -3.40 24.11
C ALA A 316 -2.29 -3.21 24.09
N LYS A 317 -2.76 -2.07 24.59
CA LYS A 317 -4.19 -1.78 24.79
C LYS A 317 -4.78 -0.89 23.71
N TYR A 318 -3.98 0.03 23.16
CA TYR A 318 -4.44 0.99 22.15
C TYR A 318 -3.28 1.59 21.36
N PHE A 319 -3.59 2.17 20.23
CA PHE A 319 -2.77 3.17 19.56
C PHE A 319 -3.39 4.57 19.68
N THR A 320 -2.59 5.60 19.47
CA THR A 320 -3.09 6.99 19.38
C THR A 320 -2.11 7.86 18.61
N PHE A 321 -2.64 8.88 17.92
CA PHE A 321 -1.85 10.00 17.46
C PHE A 321 -1.89 11.10 18.53
N ALA A 322 -0.78 11.77 18.74
CA ALA A 322 -0.66 12.79 19.78
C ALA A 322 0.31 13.89 19.36
N THR A 323 -0.04 15.13 19.64
CA THR A 323 0.87 16.27 19.51
C THR A 323 1.74 16.37 20.77
N SER A 324 3.04 16.56 20.58
CA SER A 324 3.97 16.90 21.67
C SER A 324 4.79 18.15 21.30
N ALA A 325 5.53 18.68 22.27
CA ALA A 325 6.23 19.97 22.12
C ALA A 325 7.30 19.95 21.01
N ASP A 326 7.85 18.79 20.70
CA ASP A 326 8.99 18.59 19.78
C ASP A 326 8.57 17.99 18.42
N ALA A 327 7.52 17.19 18.39
CA ALA A 327 7.01 16.56 17.16
C ALA A 327 5.68 15.87 17.41
N ASP A 328 4.89 15.67 16.35
CA ASP A 328 3.74 14.78 16.38
C ASP A 328 4.19 13.33 16.48
N ARG A 329 3.41 12.51 17.19
CA ARG A 329 3.80 11.16 17.55
C ARG A 329 2.71 10.15 17.32
N PHE A 330 3.14 8.95 16.93
CA PHE A 330 2.33 7.74 16.95
C PHE A 330 2.72 6.92 18.20
N ILE A 331 1.76 6.60 19.03
CA ILE A 331 1.97 5.92 20.31
C ILE A 331 1.21 4.59 20.31
N VAL A 332 1.89 3.52 20.75
CA VAL A 332 1.29 2.22 21.08
C VAL A 332 1.51 1.97 22.57
N ASN A 333 0.44 1.68 23.31
CA ASN A 333 0.47 1.50 24.78
C ASN A 333 -0.35 0.29 25.21
#